data_c28b9ba1125fe6ca8f7aaa9d3daf13be
#
_entry.id   c28b9ba1125fe6ca8f7aaa9d3daf13be
#
_cell.length_a   1.000
_cell.length_b   1.000
_cell.length_c   1.000
_cell.angle_alpha   90.00
_cell.angle_beta   90.00
_cell.angle_gamma   90.00
#
_symmetry.space_group_name_H-M   'P 1'
#
loop_
_entity.id
_entity.type
_entity.pdbx_description
1 polymer ?
#
loop_
_entity_poly.entity_id
_entity_poly.type
_entity_poly.pdbx_seq_one_letter_code
_entity_poly.pdbx_strand_id
1 'polypeptide(L)'
;MRRSLLPVLLLGACLAAPSVQAASPPPQPEQGPGGRDYKISDVKKRAVGTASAAVYVYHGAGAASQPRPVVVFLHSWGAANPGLYGGWIDHLARKGYLVLFPRFQEVNRTRPADATKTAADLVKNALAALENDPEAKPDLGRVAYIGHLAGVPIALNLAIGGGQEGLPVPKLIFGLMPGGIASDPKDPKSRGIPLDDLSAVDGSTLLITMSGDRDYLPTDRASRRILQETTAIPAARKLFMRAGSDDHGFPAMTATLASPGSPKTEYDASAVKLPPDPPRDPKQKNTWRWSADMALSGEQTVLTQQLGNNGIDTLDYLAFWKTFDMAAEAAFAGKDAAALARDPKFIDMGTWSDGWPVRRLSAQMPKGQGGEEKPEPGPRRRLNLTPSENQQNLSDFLGKRS
;
A
#
# COMPACT_ATOMS: atom_id res chain seq x y z
N MET A 1 -69.25 -57.61 -7.31
CA MET A 1 -67.75 -57.53 -7.37
C MET A 1 -67.30 -56.07 -7.34
N ARG A 2 -66.93 -55.58 -6.16
CA ARG A 2 -66.39 -54.23 -5.92
C ARG A 2 -64.87 -54.33 -5.78
N ARG A 3 -64.15 -53.76 -6.70
CA ARG A 3 -62.66 -53.68 -6.66
C ARG A 3 -62.27 -52.38 -5.91
N SER A 4 -61.69 -52.56 -4.71
CA SER A 4 -61.06 -51.44 -3.96
C SER A 4 -59.69 -51.10 -4.57
N LEU A 5 -59.48 -49.85 -4.97
CA LEU A 5 -58.19 -49.29 -5.35
C LEU A 5 -57.62 -48.61 -4.09
N LEU A 6 -56.47 -49.10 -3.59
CA LEU A 6 -55.67 -48.41 -2.58
C LEU A 6 -54.79 -47.39 -3.28
N PRO A 7 -54.70 -46.13 -2.82
CA PRO A 7 -53.73 -45.19 -3.29
C PRO A 7 -52.39 -45.43 -2.58
N VAL A 8 -51.33 -45.63 -3.36
CA VAL A 8 -49.93 -45.66 -2.89
C VAL A 8 -49.47 -44.21 -2.71
N LEU A 9 -49.29 -43.77 -1.50
CA LEU A 9 -48.64 -42.49 -1.17
C LEU A 9 -47.12 -42.71 -1.29
N LEU A 10 -46.52 -42.12 -2.34
CA LEU A 10 -45.07 -41.96 -2.45
C LEU A 10 -44.64 -40.77 -1.57
N LEU A 11 -44.06 -41.07 -0.39
CA LEU A 11 -43.35 -40.09 0.43
C LEU A 11 -42.01 -39.76 -0.26
N GLY A 12 -41.94 -38.65 -0.94
CA GLY A 12 -40.70 -38.07 -1.47
C GLY A 12 -39.89 -37.49 -0.30
N ALA A 13 -38.86 -38.20 0.18
CA ALA A 13 -37.88 -37.66 1.10
C ALA A 13 -36.97 -36.68 0.29
N CYS A 14 -37.24 -35.39 0.39
CA CYS A 14 -36.28 -34.36 -0.04
C CYS A 14 -35.04 -34.47 0.85
N LEU A 15 -34.00 -35.11 0.36
CA LEU A 15 -32.63 -35.01 0.91
C LEU A 15 -32.18 -33.55 0.75
N ALA A 16 -32.33 -32.76 1.84
CA ALA A 16 -31.68 -31.47 1.92
C ALA A 16 -30.17 -31.72 1.94
N ALA A 17 -29.53 -31.60 0.79
CA ALA A 17 -28.08 -31.57 0.73
C ALA A 17 -27.60 -30.38 1.58
N PRO A 18 -26.64 -30.54 2.51
CA PRO A 18 -26.10 -29.43 3.24
C PRO A 18 -25.47 -28.47 2.19
N SER A 19 -25.91 -27.22 2.19
CA SER A 19 -25.29 -26.19 1.38
C SER A 19 -23.86 -26.03 1.90
N VAL A 20 -22.87 -26.49 1.13
CA VAL A 20 -21.46 -26.20 1.41
C VAL A 20 -21.28 -24.70 1.18
N GLN A 21 -21.35 -23.94 2.27
CA GLN A 21 -21.06 -22.52 2.23
C GLN A 21 -19.52 -22.37 2.12
N ALA A 22 -19.06 -21.61 1.13
CA ALA A 22 -17.64 -21.31 1.00
C ALA A 22 -17.14 -20.60 2.27
N ALA A 23 -15.93 -20.91 2.71
CA ALA A 23 -15.30 -20.23 3.84
C ALA A 23 -15.19 -18.72 3.58
N SER A 24 -15.49 -17.92 4.60
CA SER A 24 -15.34 -16.45 4.51
C SER A 24 -13.98 -16.01 5.05
N PRO A 25 -13.37 -14.96 4.48
CA PRO A 25 -12.12 -14.44 5.00
C PRO A 25 -12.32 -13.82 6.40
N PRO A 26 -11.24 -13.73 7.23
CA PRO A 26 -11.35 -13.17 8.57
C PRO A 26 -11.81 -11.71 8.52
N PRO A 27 -12.69 -11.29 9.45
CA PRO A 27 -13.12 -9.90 9.55
C PRO A 27 -12.03 -9.01 10.14
N GLN A 28 -12.24 -7.68 10.09
CA GLN A 28 -11.36 -6.74 10.78
C GLN A 28 -11.28 -7.09 12.28
N PRO A 29 -10.08 -7.15 12.88
CA PRO A 29 -9.94 -7.41 14.31
C PRO A 29 -10.69 -6.40 15.17
N GLU A 30 -11.27 -6.87 16.27
CA GLU A 30 -11.96 -6.00 17.23
C GLU A 30 -10.97 -5.06 17.93
N GLN A 31 -9.75 -5.51 18.19
CA GLN A 31 -8.75 -4.80 18.99
C GLN A 31 -7.35 -4.94 18.42
N GLY A 32 -6.47 -3.98 18.81
CA GLY A 32 -5.07 -4.01 18.50
C GLY A 32 -4.69 -3.44 17.14
N PRO A 33 -3.50 -3.78 16.62
CA PRO A 33 -3.06 -3.31 15.31
C PRO A 33 -3.98 -3.76 14.19
N GLY A 34 -4.36 -2.84 13.29
CA GLY A 34 -5.36 -3.05 12.24
C GLY A 34 -6.81 -3.17 12.75
N GLY A 35 -7.02 -3.20 14.06
CA GLY A 35 -8.32 -3.38 14.70
C GLY A 35 -9.16 -2.11 14.75
N ARG A 36 -10.45 -2.32 15.11
CA ARG A 36 -11.47 -1.26 15.16
C ARG A 36 -11.73 -0.69 16.56
N ASP A 37 -10.83 -0.92 17.53
CA ASP A 37 -10.84 -0.38 18.88
C ASP A 37 -10.47 1.12 18.93
N TYR A 38 -11.16 1.91 18.11
CA TYR A 38 -10.88 3.33 17.97
C TYR A 38 -11.30 4.09 19.24
N LYS A 39 -10.37 4.88 19.77
CA LYS A 39 -10.64 5.82 20.87
C LYS A 39 -11.27 7.13 20.37
N ILE A 40 -11.19 7.39 19.08
CA ILE A 40 -11.69 8.59 18.41
C ILE A 40 -12.84 8.18 17.50
N SER A 41 -14.04 8.73 17.75
CA SER A 41 -15.24 8.44 16.97
C SER A 41 -15.27 9.23 15.65
N ASP A 42 -14.87 10.52 15.70
CA ASP A 42 -15.08 11.45 14.60
C ASP A 42 -13.75 11.94 14.02
N VAL A 43 -13.68 12.02 12.70
CA VAL A 43 -12.52 12.52 11.96
C VAL A 43 -12.84 13.88 11.37
N LYS A 44 -11.99 14.85 11.71
CA LYS A 44 -12.02 16.18 11.09
C LYS A 44 -11.30 16.11 9.76
N LYS A 45 -11.95 16.68 8.74
CA LYS A 45 -11.49 16.69 7.35
C LYS A 45 -11.35 18.15 6.92
N ARG A 46 -10.17 18.54 6.54
CA ARG A 46 -9.86 19.90 6.08
C ARG A 46 -8.71 19.89 5.09
N ALA A 47 -8.30 21.03 4.61
CA ALA A 47 -7.13 21.16 3.77
C ALA A 47 -6.34 22.42 4.09
N VAL A 48 -5.05 22.39 3.74
CA VAL A 48 -4.14 23.52 3.69
C VAL A 48 -3.79 23.78 2.23
N GLY A 49 -3.73 25.05 1.84
CA GLY A 49 -3.44 25.47 0.47
C GLY A 49 -4.70 25.73 -0.36
N THR A 50 -4.53 25.76 -1.68
CA THR A 50 -5.55 26.10 -2.68
C THR A 50 -5.91 24.90 -3.56
N ALA A 51 -6.88 25.06 -4.45
CA ALA A 51 -7.39 23.98 -5.29
C ALA A 51 -6.30 23.23 -6.06
N SER A 52 -5.29 23.91 -6.62
CA SER A 52 -4.18 23.27 -7.36
C SER A 52 -3.03 22.79 -6.48
N ALA A 53 -2.92 23.33 -5.25
CA ALA A 53 -1.79 23.11 -4.34
C ALA A 53 -2.29 22.72 -2.93
N ALA A 54 -3.18 21.74 -2.84
CA ALA A 54 -3.80 21.30 -1.60
C ALA A 54 -3.04 20.17 -0.91
N VAL A 55 -3.02 20.24 0.42
CA VAL A 55 -2.79 19.08 1.29
C VAL A 55 -4.08 18.83 2.04
N TYR A 56 -4.68 17.66 1.82
CA TYR A 56 -5.81 17.21 2.64
C TYR A 56 -5.30 16.76 4.00
N VAL A 57 -5.98 17.19 5.04
CA VAL A 57 -5.57 17.02 6.44
C VAL A 57 -6.68 16.30 7.20
N TYR A 58 -6.33 15.16 7.79
CA TYR A 58 -7.26 14.34 8.55
C TYR A 58 -6.71 14.07 9.94
N HIS A 59 -7.54 14.25 10.95
CA HIS A 59 -7.19 13.97 12.35
C HIS A 59 -8.45 13.72 13.17
N GLY A 60 -8.31 13.08 14.31
CA GLY A 60 -9.41 12.93 15.24
C GLY A 60 -9.97 14.29 15.67
N ALA A 61 -11.30 14.43 15.77
CA ALA A 61 -11.97 15.64 16.22
C ALA A 61 -11.62 15.97 17.67
N GLY A 62 -11.63 17.28 17.99
CA GLY A 62 -11.33 17.83 19.31
C GLY A 62 -9.84 18.12 19.53
N ALA A 63 -9.58 18.94 20.55
CA ALA A 63 -8.22 19.30 20.94
C ALA A 63 -7.43 18.07 21.37
N ALA A 64 -6.20 17.95 20.90
CA ALA A 64 -5.29 16.90 21.31
C ALA A 64 -4.53 17.35 22.57
N SER A 65 -4.47 16.49 23.58
CA SER A 65 -3.67 16.74 24.80
C SER A 65 -2.16 16.79 24.52
N GLN A 66 -1.73 16.18 23.43
CA GLN A 66 -0.35 16.11 22.97
C GLN A 66 -0.27 16.30 21.44
N PRO A 67 0.85 16.75 20.89
CA PRO A 67 1.08 16.76 19.46
C PRO A 67 0.86 15.38 18.83
N ARG A 68 0.27 15.35 17.64
CA ARG A 68 -0.10 14.11 16.97
C ARG A 68 1.06 13.55 16.14
N PRO A 69 1.33 12.24 16.20
CA PRO A 69 2.23 11.61 15.25
C PRO A 69 1.74 11.86 13.82
N VAL A 70 2.66 12.13 12.90
CA VAL A 70 2.34 12.54 11.53
C VAL A 70 2.48 11.35 10.59
N VAL A 71 1.49 11.15 9.72
CA VAL A 71 1.59 10.27 8.56
C VAL A 71 1.46 11.12 7.30
N VAL A 72 2.50 11.15 6.46
CA VAL A 72 2.42 11.70 5.11
C VAL A 72 2.07 10.55 4.17
N PHE A 73 0.87 10.60 3.58
CA PHE A 73 0.37 9.58 2.67
C PHE A 73 0.59 10.00 1.22
N LEU A 74 1.55 9.37 0.55
CA LEU A 74 1.96 9.66 -0.82
C LEU A 74 1.31 8.65 -1.77
N HIS A 75 0.33 9.11 -2.51
CA HIS A 75 -0.55 8.30 -3.35
C HIS A 75 0.13 7.77 -4.61
N SER A 76 -0.46 6.80 -5.28
CA SER A 76 -0.01 6.34 -6.60
C SER A 76 -0.30 7.40 -7.66
N TRP A 77 0.43 7.35 -8.78
CA TRP A 77 0.21 8.26 -9.90
C TRP A 77 -1.22 8.11 -10.44
N GLY A 78 -1.90 9.22 -10.60
CA GLY A 78 -3.33 9.25 -10.97
C GLY A 78 -4.31 9.19 -9.81
N ALA A 79 -3.91 8.72 -8.63
CA ALA A 79 -4.78 8.53 -7.47
C ALA A 79 -4.79 9.73 -6.51
N ALA A 80 -4.85 10.95 -7.06
CA ALA A 80 -4.80 12.21 -6.30
C ALA A 80 -6.06 12.49 -5.47
N ASN A 81 -7.08 11.62 -5.55
CA ASN A 81 -8.28 11.72 -4.73
C ASN A 81 -8.12 10.89 -3.46
N PRO A 82 -8.12 11.51 -2.25
CA PRO A 82 -7.96 10.79 -0.99
C PRO A 82 -9.06 9.77 -0.73
N GLY A 83 -10.24 9.92 -1.34
CA GLY A 83 -11.33 8.95 -1.27
C GLY A 83 -10.92 7.54 -1.69
N LEU A 84 -9.91 7.38 -2.55
CA LEU A 84 -9.39 6.08 -2.98
C LEU A 84 -8.66 5.31 -1.85
N TYR A 85 -8.22 6.00 -0.82
CA TYR A 85 -7.55 5.46 0.37
C TYR A 85 -8.32 5.81 1.66
N GLY A 86 -9.59 6.20 1.51
CA GLY A 86 -10.41 6.76 2.58
C GLY A 86 -10.55 5.86 3.80
N GLY A 87 -10.60 4.53 3.60
CA GLY A 87 -10.65 3.56 4.69
C GLY A 87 -9.40 3.57 5.54
N TRP A 88 -8.22 3.59 4.91
CA TRP A 88 -6.97 3.63 5.64
C TRP A 88 -6.73 4.99 6.31
N ILE A 89 -7.07 6.08 5.62
CA ILE A 89 -7.00 7.44 6.19
C ILE A 89 -7.90 7.55 7.43
N ASP A 90 -9.13 7.00 7.38
CA ASP A 90 -10.06 6.92 8.51
C ASP A 90 -9.44 6.16 9.68
N HIS A 91 -8.90 4.97 9.40
CA HIS A 91 -8.22 4.15 10.39
C HIS A 91 -7.09 4.91 11.10
N LEU A 92 -6.18 5.50 10.34
CA LEU A 92 -5.05 6.26 10.87
C LEU A 92 -5.50 7.46 11.72
N ALA A 93 -6.44 8.27 11.22
CA ALA A 93 -6.95 9.42 11.95
C ALA A 93 -7.64 9.02 13.27
N ARG A 94 -8.41 7.92 13.26
CA ARG A 94 -9.08 7.38 14.45
C ARG A 94 -8.14 6.68 15.42
N LYS A 95 -6.96 6.22 14.97
CA LYS A 95 -5.86 5.76 15.82
C LYS A 95 -5.03 6.92 16.41
N GLY A 96 -5.34 8.18 16.04
CA GLY A 96 -4.74 9.38 16.64
C GLY A 96 -3.65 10.05 15.82
N TYR A 97 -3.41 9.59 14.61
CA TYR A 97 -2.46 10.24 13.70
C TYR A 97 -3.01 11.53 13.11
N LEU A 98 -2.11 12.45 12.79
CA LEU A 98 -2.33 13.53 11.84
C LEU A 98 -1.93 13.04 10.46
N VAL A 99 -2.91 12.84 9.57
CA VAL A 99 -2.68 12.36 8.21
C VAL A 99 -2.63 13.54 7.26
N LEU A 100 -1.52 13.69 6.54
CA LEU A 100 -1.31 14.65 5.48
C LEU A 100 -1.34 13.91 4.13
N PHE A 101 -2.26 14.26 3.26
CA PHE A 101 -2.37 13.70 1.92
C PHE A 101 -2.09 14.82 0.90
N PRO A 102 -0.82 15.03 0.50
CA PRO A 102 -0.45 16.07 -0.43
C PRO A 102 -0.91 15.73 -1.84
N ARG A 103 -1.64 16.63 -2.47
CA ARG A 103 -2.02 16.52 -3.88
C ARG A 103 -0.85 16.95 -4.76
N PHE A 104 0.23 16.18 -4.76
CA PHE A 104 1.46 16.49 -5.51
C PHE A 104 1.32 16.32 -7.02
N GLN A 105 0.22 15.76 -7.48
CA GLN A 105 -0.07 15.58 -8.89
C GLN A 105 -1.37 16.26 -9.29
N GLU A 106 -1.28 17.16 -10.25
CA GLU A 106 -2.40 17.59 -11.06
C GLU A 106 -2.42 16.72 -12.32
N VAL A 107 -3.49 15.92 -12.48
CA VAL A 107 -3.60 14.94 -13.57
C VAL A 107 -3.39 15.62 -14.94
N ASN A 108 -2.53 15.05 -15.77
CA ASN A 108 -2.14 15.56 -17.08
C ASN A 108 -1.43 16.94 -17.07
N ARG A 109 -0.96 17.41 -15.91
CA ARG A 109 -0.24 18.69 -15.81
C ARG A 109 1.10 18.58 -15.11
N THR A 110 1.19 17.73 -14.08
CA THR A 110 2.43 17.51 -13.35
C THR A 110 3.31 16.54 -14.11
N ARG A 111 4.60 16.87 -14.28
CA ARG A 111 5.60 15.92 -14.74
C ARG A 111 6.07 15.05 -13.58
N PRO A 112 6.33 13.77 -13.80
CA PRO A 112 6.91 12.90 -12.77
C PRO A 112 8.20 13.47 -12.17
N ALA A 113 9.05 14.11 -12.97
CA ALA A 113 10.28 14.73 -12.50
C ALA A 113 10.08 15.87 -11.48
N ASP A 114 8.93 16.56 -11.53
CA ASP A 114 8.62 17.69 -10.64
C ASP A 114 7.86 17.25 -9.38
N ALA A 115 7.39 15.99 -9.33
CA ALA A 115 6.48 15.52 -8.29
C ALA A 115 7.09 15.54 -6.89
N THR A 116 8.36 15.16 -6.76
CA THR A 116 9.08 15.20 -5.48
C THR A 116 9.14 16.61 -4.90
N LYS A 117 9.55 17.58 -5.72
CA LYS A 117 9.62 18.99 -5.29
C LYS A 117 8.25 19.51 -4.90
N THR A 118 7.23 19.21 -5.70
CA THR A 118 5.84 19.62 -5.41
C THR A 118 5.36 19.01 -4.09
N ALA A 119 5.61 17.72 -3.85
CA ALA A 119 5.25 17.07 -2.60
C ALA A 119 5.98 17.68 -1.40
N ALA A 120 7.29 17.98 -1.53
CA ALA A 120 8.10 18.61 -0.50
C ALA A 120 7.52 19.97 -0.09
N ASP A 121 7.27 20.84 -1.07
CA ASP A 121 6.73 22.18 -0.82
C ASP A 121 5.34 22.12 -0.15
N LEU A 122 4.47 21.20 -0.59
CA LEU A 122 3.14 21.00 -0.01
C LEU A 122 3.24 20.52 1.44
N VAL A 123 4.08 19.54 1.74
CA VAL A 123 4.24 19.01 3.11
C VAL A 123 4.82 20.05 4.03
N LYS A 124 5.85 20.81 3.62
CA LYS A 124 6.42 21.91 4.41
C LYS A 124 5.38 22.96 4.73
N ASN A 125 4.62 23.42 3.74
CA ASN A 125 3.59 24.42 3.92
C ASN A 125 2.48 23.94 4.88
N ALA A 126 2.08 22.66 4.76
CA ALA A 126 1.08 22.11 5.65
C ALA A 126 1.58 22.01 7.10
N LEU A 127 2.80 21.52 7.31
CA LEU A 127 3.39 21.43 8.64
C LEU A 127 3.55 22.80 9.30
N ALA A 128 4.00 23.81 8.55
CA ALA A 128 4.10 25.17 9.03
C ALA A 128 2.74 25.76 9.41
N ALA A 129 1.71 25.54 8.58
CA ALA A 129 0.36 26.02 8.86
C ALA A 129 -0.29 25.37 10.09
N LEU A 130 0.16 24.15 10.44
CA LEU A 130 -0.38 23.37 11.55
C LEU A 130 0.46 23.45 12.83
N GLU A 131 1.60 24.13 12.81
CA GLU A 131 2.56 24.19 13.94
C GLU A 131 1.92 24.58 15.26
N ASN A 132 1.01 25.55 15.22
CA ASN A 132 0.33 26.07 16.41
C ASN A 132 -1.17 25.71 16.45
N ASP A 133 -1.59 24.73 15.64
CA ASP A 133 -2.99 24.31 15.61
C ASP A 133 -3.33 23.47 16.86
N PRO A 134 -4.32 23.89 17.67
CA PRO A 134 -4.63 23.19 18.92
C PRO A 134 -5.23 21.80 18.72
N GLU A 135 -5.81 21.52 17.54
CA GLU A 135 -6.42 20.23 17.24
C GLU A 135 -5.51 19.31 16.42
N ALA A 136 -4.57 19.88 15.65
CA ALA A 136 -3.75 19.15 14.69
C ALA A 136 -2.26 19.52 14.76
N LYS A 137 -1.77 19.90 15.94
CA LYS A 137 -0.35 20.18 16.11
C LYS A 137 0.47 18.92 15.76
N PRO A 138 1.42 19.03 14.80
CA PRO A 138 2.26 17.90 14.41
C PRO A 138 3.33 17.57 15.44
N ASP A 139 3.58 16.29 15.66
CA ASP A 139 4.76 15.80 16.37
C ASP A 139 5.84 15.44 15.34
N LEU A 140 6.77 16.35 15.12
CA LEU A 140 7.85 16.18 14.15
C LEU A 140 8.90 15.13 14.58
N GLY A 141 8.87 14.67 15.82
CA GLY A 141 9.69 13.55 16.32
C GLY A 141 9.11 12.17 15.96
N ARG A 142 7.82 12.12 15.59
CA ARG A 142 7.12 10.88 15.24
C ARG A 142 6.45 11.02 13.87
N VAL A 143 7.26 10.95 12.82
CA VAL A 143 6.80 11.08 11.43
C VAL A 143 6.99 9.76 10.70
N ALA A 144 5.96 9.32 9.97
CA ALA A 144 5.99 8.19 9.07
C ALA A 144 5.55 8.61 7.66
N TYR A 145 6.20 8.04 6.65
CA TYR A 145 5.79 8.18 5.26
C TYR A 145 5.18 6.87 4.77
N ILE A 146 3.97 6.91 4.23
CA ILE A 146 3.37 5.82 3.46
C ILE A 146 3.48 6.21 1.99
N GLY A 147 4.06 5.34 1.17
CA GLY A 147 4.11 5.50 -0.27
C GLY A 147 3.42 4.34 -0.97
N HIS A 148 2.61 4.63 -1.99
CA HIS A 148 2.01 3.62 -2.86
C HIS A 148 2.46 3.83 -4.30
N LEU A 149 3.05 2.80 -4.93
CA LEU A 149 3.60 2.86 -6.29
C LEU A 149 4.56 4.06 -6.47
N ALA A 150 4.18 5.05 -7.30
CA ALA A 150 4.94 6.29 -7.52
C ALA A 150 5.12 7.13 -6.23
N GLY A 151 4.28 6.96 -5.24
CA GLY A 151 4.44 7.57 -3.92
C GLY A 151 5.65 7.04 -3.16
N VAL A 152 6.15 5.83 -3.49
CA VAL A 152 7.33 5.26 -2.80
C VAL A 152 8.62 6.00 -3.14
N PRO A 153 9.00 6.19 -4.42
CA PRO A 153 10.18 6.99 -4.74
C PRO A 153 10.08 8.43 -4.23
N ILE A 154 8.88 9.04 -4.24
CA ILE A 154 8.68 10.36 -3.64
C ILE A 154 8.96 10.32 -2.13
N ALA A 155 8.45 9.32 -1.39
CA ALA A 155 8.72 9.17 0.05
C ALA A 155 10.21 9.07 0.37
N LEU A 156 10.96 8.32 -0.44
CA LEU A 156 12.40 8.16 -0.30
C LEU A 156 13.14 9.48 -0.54
N ASN A 157 12.81 10.18 -1.63
CA ASN A 157 13.43 11.46 -1.96
C ASN A 157 13.11 12.55 -0.89
N LEU A 158 11.87 12.58 -0.37
CA LEU A 158 11.51 13.46 0.75
C LEU A 158 12.34 13.14 2.02
N ALA A 159 12.62 11.88 2.27
CA ALA A 159 13.42 11.46 3.41
C ALA A 159 14.90 11.89 3.29
N ILE A 160 15.45 11.93 2.06
CA ILE A 160 16.79 12.46 1.79
C ILE A 160 16.88 13.94 2.14
N GLY A 161 15.85 14.74 1.80
CA GLY A 161 15.75 16.15 2.18
C GLY A 161 15.43 16.38 3.66
N GLY A 162 15.20 15.31 4.42
CA GLY A 162 14.84 15.39 5.84
C GLY A 162 15.91 16.07 6.70
N GLY A 163 15.47 17.05 7.50
CA GLY A 163 16.34 17.81 8.39
C GLY A 163 17.13 18.95 7.75
N GLN A 164 17.38 18.92 6.44
CA GLN A 164 18.14 19.98 5.75
C GLN A 164 17.25 21.06 5.13
N GLU A 165 16.10 20.67 4.60
CA GLU A 165 15.19 21.57 3.89
C GLU A 165 13.93 21.93 4.69
N GLY A 166 13.90 21.71 6.00
CA GLY A 166 12.71 21.94 6.83
C GLY A 166 11.65 20.84 6.75
N LEU A 167 11.99 19.70 6.14
CA LEU A 167 11.21 18.46 6.25
C LEU A 167 11.70 17.66 7.46
N PRO A 168 10.79 17.03 8.23
CA PRO A 168 11.21 16.15 9.31
C PRO A 168 11.85 14.87 8.77
N VAL A 169 12.85 14.35 9.49
CA VAL A 169 13.40 13.01 9.22
C VAL A 169 12.33 11.96 9.59
N PRO A 170 11.85 11.13 8.66
CA PRO A 170 10.86 10.13 8.99
C PRO A 170 11.46 9.00 9.84
N LYS A 171 10.73 8.57 10.86
CA LYS A 171 11.09 7.37 11.65
C LYS A 171 10.73 6.08 10.94
N LEU A 172 9.74 6.14 10.05
CA LEU A 172 9.28 5.02 9.23
C LEU A 172 9.05 5.47 7.79
N ILE A 173 9.56 4.68 6.84
CA ILE A 173 9.09 4.67 5.45
C ILE A 173 8.43 3.32 5.19
N PHE A 174 7.14 3.34 4.85
CA PHE A 174 6.34 2.17 4.54
C PHE A 174 5.93 2.22 3.07
N GLY A 175 6.70 1.53 2.23
CA GLY A 175 6.55 1.55 0.78
C GLY A 175 5.76 0.36 0.26
N LEU A 176 4.63 0.63 -0.40
CA LEU A 176 3.74 -0.38 -0.96
C LEU A 176 3.89 -0.45 -2.46
N MET A 177 4.12 -1.65 -2.97
CA MET A 177 4.19 -1.93 -4.40
C MET A 177 5.09 -0.92 -5.17
N PRO A 178 6.37 -0.70 -4.77
CA PRO A 178 7.21 0.35 -5.35
C PRO A 178 7.23 0.30 -6.88
N GLY A 179 6.95 1.45 -7.51
CA GLY A 179 6.88 1.55 -8.98
C GLY A 179 6.94 3.00 -9.44
N GLY A 180 6.82 3.22 -10.74
CA GLY A 180 6.87 4.57 -11.31
C GLY A 180 8.25 5.23 -11.21
N ILE A 181 9.31 4.46 -11.01
CA ILE A 181 10.69 4.93 -10.89
C ILE A 181 11.27 5.14 -12.30
N ALA A 182 11.94 6.25 -12.51
CA ALA A 182 12.65 6.53 -13.75
C ALA A 182 13.72 5.45 -14.02
N SER A 183 13.80 4.97 -15.25
CA SER A 183 14.81 3.97 -15.65
C SER A 183 16.23 4.53 -15.60
N ASP A 184 16.40 5.79 -15.96
CA ASP A 184 17.62 6.57 -15.81
C ASP A 184 17.26 7.95 -15.27
N PRO A 185 17.64 8.28 -14.02
CA PRO A 185 17.31 9.57 -13.42
C PRO A 185 18.02 10.75 -14.11
N LYS A 186 19.06 10.49 -14.91
CA LYS A 186 19.83 11.53 -15.65
C LYS A 186 19.29 11.76 -17.05
N ASP A 187 18.49 10.85 -17.59
CA ASP A 187 17.88 11.02 -18.91
C ASP A 187 16.55 11.80 -18.78
N PRO A 188 16.46 13.03 -19.30
CA PRO A 188 15.24 13.83 -19.27
C PRO A 188 14.07 13.21 -20.04
N LYS A 189 14.32 12.19 -20.87
CA LYS A 189 13.29 11.42 -21.58
C LYS A 189 12.80 10.22 -20.78
N SER A 190 13.47 9.88 -19.68
CA SER A 190 13.04 8.78 -18.81
C SER A 190 11.72 9.13 -18.15
N ARG A 191 10.73 8.28 -18.38
CA ARG A 191 9.40 8.44 -17.76
C ARG A 191 9.42 7.82 -16.38
N GLY A 192 9.12 8.61 -15.37
CA GLY A 192 9.09 8.14 -13.98
C GLY A 192 9.56 9.21 -13.01
N ILE A 193 9.47 8.87 -11.74
CA ILE A 193 10.02 9.67 -10.65
C ILE A 193 11.53 9.40 -10.58
N PRO A 194 12.41 10.40 -10.77
CA PRO A 194 13.84 10.22 -10.55
C PRO A 194 14.09 9.83 -9.09
N LEU A 195 14.93 8.84 -8.86
CA LEU A 195 15.44 8.55 -7.53
C LEU A 195 16.74 9.33 -7.32
N ASP A 196 16.77 10.05 -6.19
CA ASP A 196 17.99 10.66 -5.68
C ASP A 196 18.94 9.61 -5.10
N ASP A 197 20.08 10.02 -4.56
CA ASP A 197 21.02 9.10 -3.93
C ASP A 197 20.45 8.52 -2.62
N LEU A 198 19.94 7.30 -2.70
CA LEU A 198 19.32 6.62 -1.57
C LEU A 198 20.29 6.34 -0.41
N SER A 199 21.61 6.44 -0.63
CA SER A 199 22.59 6.32 0.46
C SER A 199 22.51 7.48 1.47
N ALA A 200 21.85 8.59 1.09
CA ALA A 200 21.65 9.76 1.94
C ALA A 200 20.41 9.67 2.85
N VAL A 201 19.59 8.63 2.74
CA VAL A 201 18.45 8.43 3.67
C VAL A 201 19.00 8.16 5.08
N ASP A 202 18.46 8.87 6.09
CA ASP A 202 18.92 8.79 7.47
C ASP A 202 18.92 7.36 8.02
N GLY A 203 20.05 6.92 8.58
CA GLY A 203 20.25 5.57 9.10
C GLY A 203 19.34 5.19 10.27
N SER A 204 18.71 6.16 10.95
CA SER A 204 17.74 5.90 12.03
C SER A 204 16.34 5.55 11.51
N THR A 205 16.09 5.68 10.20
CA THR A 205 14.80 5.37 9.57
C THR A 205 14.55 3.85 9.56
N LEU A 206 13.35 3.42 9.93
CA LEU A 206 12.88 2.07 9.68
C LEU A 206 12.33 2.02 8.26
N LEU A 207 12.85 1.15 7.40
CA LEU A 207 12.43 1.03 6.00
C LEU A 207 11.77 -0.33 5.75
N ILE A 208 10.49 -0.29 5.42
CA ILE A 208 9.72 -1.48 5.04
C ILE A 208 9.18 -1.29 3.64
N THR A 209 9.41 -2.28 2.78
CA THR A 209 8.77 -2.35 1.46
C THR A 209 7.91 -3.61 1.36
N MET A 210 6.75 -3.51 0.72
CA MET A 210 5.83 -4.63 0.54
C MET A 210 5.40 -4.75 -0.92
N SER A 211 5.36 -5.97 -1.44
CA SER A 211 4.84 -6.33 -2.76
C SER A 211 3.71 -7.35 -2.65
N GLY A 212 2.80 -7.38 -3.61
CA GLY A 212 1.82 -8.45 -3.77
C GLY A 212 2.40 -9.63 -4.57
N ASP A 213 1.74 -10.77 -4.56
CA ASP A 213 2.16 -11.93 -5.35
C ASP A 213 1.53 -11.98 -6.74
N ARG A 214 0.55 -11.12 -7.02
CA ARG A 214 -0.12 -10.98 -8.33
C ARG A 214 0.29 -9.71 -9.07
N ASP A 215 1.39 -9.07 -8.65
CA ASP A 215 1.88 -7.86 -9.29
C ASP A 215 2.57 -8.18 -10.61
N TYR A 216 2.06 -7.63 -11.70
CA TYR A 216 2.67 -7.74 -13.03
C TYR A 216 3.87 -6.82 -13.19
N LEU A 217 3.93 -5.72 -12.43
CA LEU A 217 5.08 -4.82 -12.41
C LEU A 217 6.20 -5.42 -11.57
N PRO A 218 7.45 -5.09 -11.85
CA PRO A 218 8.60 -5.62 -11.11
C PRO A 218 8.77 -4.94 -9.73
N THR A 219 7.66 -4.84 -8.96
CA THR A 219 7.64 -4.20 -7.63
C THR A 219 8.56 -4.89 -6.64
N ASP A 220 8.68 -6.21 -6.74
CA ASP A 220 9.63 -7.01 -5.98
C ASP A 220 11.07 -6.60 -6.25
N ARG A 221 11.40 -6.42 -7.52
CA ARG A 221 12.74 -5.96 -7.94
C ARG A 221 13.01 -4.53 -7.46
N ALA A 222 12.03 -3.64 -7.60
CA ALA A 222 12.13 -2.27 -7.11
C ALA A 222 12.29 -2.22 -5.58
N SER A 223 11.50 -3.02 -4.84
CA SER A 223 11.61 -3.16 -3.38
C SER A 223 13.03 -3.57 -2.96
N ARG A 224 13.57 -4.63 -3.58
CA ARG A 224 14.91 -5.12 -3.26
C ARG A 224 16.00 -4.12 -3.61
N ARG A 225 15.88 -3.43 -4.75
CA ARG A 225 16.78 -2.36 -5.17
C ARG A 225 16.81 -1.25 -4.12
N ILE A 226 15.65 -0.75 -3.69
CA ILE A 226 15.52 0.29 -2.67
C ILE A 226 16.23 -0.13 -1.38
N LEU A 227 15.99 -1.35 -0.90
CA LEU A 227 16.63 -1.86 0.31
C LEU A 227 18.15 -2.02 0.18
N GLN A 228 18.65 -2.30 -1.01
CA GLN A 228 20.08 -2.41 -1.29
C GLN A 228 20.77 -1.04 -1.38
N GLU A 229 20.14 -0.08 -2.05
CA GLU A 229 20.72 1.25 -2.31
C GLU A 229 20.66 2.17 -1.09
N THR A 230 19.76 1.95 -0.13
CA THR A 230 19.69 2.71 1.14
C THR A 230 20.81 2.28 2.10
N THR A 231 22.06 2.47 1.72
CA THR A 231 23.24 1.90 2.42
C THR A 231 23.46 2.46 3.83
N ALA A 232 23.05 3.69 4.11
CA ALA A 232 23.15 4.28 5.45
C ALA A 232 22.21 3.62 6.48
N ILE A 233 21.09 3.02 6.01
CA ILE A 233 20.18 2.31 6.90
C ILE A 233 20.78 0.93 7.21
N PRO A 234 20.97 0.55 8.48
CA PRO A 234 21.44 -0.78 8.86
C PRO A 234 20.47 -1.89 8.39
N ALA A 235 20.99 -3.07 8.06
CA ALA A 235 20.18 -4.20 7.63
C ALA A 235 19.10 -4.58 8.68
N ALA A 236 19.39 -4.43 9.97
CA ALA A 236 18.44 -4.67 11.05
C ALA A 236 17.21 -3.73 11.02
N ARG A 237 17.28 -2.61 10.31
CA ARG A 237 16.20 -1.63 10.16
C ARG A 237 15.52 -1.68 8.81
N LYS A 238 15.76 -2.71 8.04
CA LYS A 238 15.18 -2.92 6.71
C LYS A 238 14.37 -4.20 6.66
N LEU A 239 13.23 -4.18 5.98
CA LEU A 239 12.39 -5.35 5.81
C LEU A 239 11.72 -5.35 4.44
N PHE A 240 11.83 -6.46 3.73
CA PHE A 240 11.02 -6.77 2.57
C PHE A 240 9.86 -7.67 2.97
N MET A 241 8.65 -7.27 2.61
CA MET A 241 7.43 -8.03 2.86
C MET A 241 6.74 -8.43 1.55
N ARG A 242 6.01 -9.54 1.60
CA ARG A 242 5.13 -9.94 0.50
C ARG A 242 3.78 -10.36 1.04
N ALA A 243 2.72 -9.76 0.49
CA ALA A 243 1.34 -10.19 0.68
C ALA A 243 1.03 -11.30 -0.33
N GLY A 244 0.50 -12.41 0.13
CA GLY A 244 0.09 -13.55 -0.71
C GLY A 244 -1.40 -13.51 -0.96
N SER A 245 -1.79 -13.86 -2.19
CA SER A 245 -3.18 -14.17 -2.52
C SER A 245 -3.59 -15.50 -1.90
N ASP A 246 -4.86 -15.62 -1.53
CA ASP A 246 -5.45 -16.82 -0.93
C ASP A 246 -6.86 -17.01 -1.47
N ASP A 247 -7.11 -18.14 -2.11
CA ASP A 247 -8.36 -18.51 -2.77
C ASP A 247 -9.07 -19.70 -2.09
N HIS A 248 -8.74 -19.97 -0.83
CA HIS A 248 -9.34 -21.05 -0.05
C HIS A 248 -10.87 -20.88 0.09
N GLY A 249 -11.35 -19.66 0.20
CA GLY A 249 -12.77 -19.35 0.38
C GLY A 249 -13.28 -18.26 -0.56
N PHE A 250 -14.44 -17.67 -0.23
CA PHE A 250 -15.06 -16.64 -1.03
C PHE A 250 -15.53 -15.47 -0.13
N PRO A 251 -15.26 -14.20 -0.53
CA PRO A 251 -14.45 -13.80 -1.68
C PRO A 251 -12.97 -14.20 -1.50
N ALA A 252 -12.32 -14.55 -2.60
CA ALA A 252 -10.88 -14.79 -2.61
C ALA A 252 -10.11 -13.50 -2.35
N MET A 253 -9.02 -13.57 -1.61
CA MET A 253 -8.10 -12.46 -1.40
C MET A 253 -7.05 -12.46 -2.51
N THR A 254 -6.91 -11.34 -3.22
CA THR A 254 -5.96 -11.21 -4.33
C THR A 254 -5.04 -10.02 -4.11
N ALA A 255 -3.77 -10.29 -3.81
CA ALA A 255 -2.78 -9.25 -3.54
C ALA A 255 -2.19 -8.70 -4.84
N THR A 256 -2.72 -7.55 -5.28
CA THR A 256 -2.37 -6.84 -6.52
C THR A 256 -1.81 -5.45 -6.25
N LEU A 257 -1.40 -4.74 -7.31
CA LEU A 257 -1.01 -3.32 -7.25
C LEU A 257 -2.11 -2.43 -6.65
N ALA A 258 -3.37 -2.78 -6.83
CA ALA A 258 -4.50 -1.99 -6.37
C ALA A 258 -4.93 -2.32 -4.93
N SER A 259 -4.44 -3.42 -4.34
CA SER A 259 -4.87 -3.88 -3.02
C SER A 259 -4.71 -2.87 -1.88
N PRO A 260 -3.74 -1.91 -1.88
CA PRO A 260 -3.71 -0.87 -0.88
C PRO A 260 -4.82 0.18 -1.00
N GLY A 261 -5.64 0.13 -2.05
CA GLY A 261 -6.82 0.98 -2.22
C GLY A 261 -7.95 0.55 -1.31
N SER A 262 -8.43 1.47 -0.48
CA SER A 262 -9.51 1.26 0.48
C SER A 262 -10.54 2.38 0.33
N PRO A 263 -11.35 2.38 -0.76
CA PRO A 263 -12.20 3.51 -1.11
C PRO A 263 -13.28 3.75 -0.07
N LYS A 264 -13.47 5.04 0.27
CA LYS A 264 -14.50 5.51 1.19
C LYS A 264 -14.98 6.88 0.73
N THR A 265 -16.23 6.98 0.29
CA THR A 265 -16.80 8.17 -0.36
C THR A 265 -16.79 9.40 0.52
N GLU A 266 -16.89 9.23 1.83
CA GLU A 266 -16.84 10.34 2.81
C GLU A 266 -15.47 11.03 2.87
N TYR A 267 -14.45 10.44 2.22
CA TYR A 267 -13.09 10.98 2.10
C TYR A 267 -12.80 11.52 0.70
N ASP A 268 -13.80 11.54 -0.19
CA ASP A 268 -13.66 12.14 -1.51
C ASP A 268 -13.17 13.58 -1.41
N ALA A 269 -12.33 13.98 -2.36
CA ALA A 269 -11.78 15.33 -2.41
C ALA A 269 -12.85 16.43 -2.36
N SER A 270 -14.04 16.19 -2.91
CA SER A 270 -15.17 17.12 -2.89
C SER A 270 -15.80 17.31 -1.51
N ALA A 271 -15.52 16.40 -0.55
CA ALA A 271 -15.97 16.55 0.84
C ALA A 271 -15.27 17.71 1.58
N VAL A 272 -14.16 18.23 1.02
CA VAL A 272 -13.40 19.35 1.59
C VAL A 272 -13.47 20.54 0.64
N LYS A 273 -14.06 21.63 1.09
CA LYS A 273 -14.10 22.87 0.31
C LYS A 273 -12.72 23.53 0.31
N LEU A 274 -12.10 23.62 -0.86
CA LEU A 274 -10.80 24.25 -1.05
C LEU A 274 -10.98 25.75 -1.40
N PRO A 275 -10.11 26.63 -0.89
CA PRO A 275 -10.00 27.98 -1.42
C PRO A 275 -9.63 27.94 -2.91
N PRO A 276 -10.16 28.86 -3.72
CA PRO A 276 -9.78 28.95 -5.12
C PRO A 276 -8.31 29.32 -5.26
N ASP A 277 -7.72 28.94 -6.38
CA ASP A 277 -6.38 29.41 -6.72
C ASP A 277 -6.34 30.92 -6.89
N PRO A 278 -5.22 31.59 -6.58
CA PRO A 278 -5.07 33.02 -6.82
C PRO A 278 -5.26 33.32 -8.32
N PRO A 279 -5.82 34.52 -8.65
CA PRO A 279 -5.96 34.90 -10.05
C PRO A 279 -4.62 34.82 -10.79
N ARG A 280 -4.64 34.25 -11.97
CA ARG A 280 -3.45 34.23 -12.83
C ARG A 280 -3.07 35.67 -13.21
N ASP A 281 -1.76 35.91 -13.24
CA ASP A 281 -1.24 37.14 -13.84
C ASP A 281 -1.71 37.21 -15.32
N PRO A 282 -2.49 38.26 -15.71
CA PRO A 282 -2.95 38.41 -17.09
C PRO A 282 -1.82 38.46 -18.12
N LYS A 283 -0.61 38.83 -17.69
CA LYS A 283 0.60 38.90 -18.54
C LYS A 283 1.24 37.54 -18.75
N GLN A 284 0.93 36.57 -17.92
CA GLN A 284 1.47 35.22 -18.01
C GLN A 284 0.75 34.42 -19.11
N LYS A 285 1.41 34.23 -20.25
CA LYS A 285 0.88 33.40 -21.35
C LYS A 285 0.68 31.97 -20.85
N ASN A 286 -0.48 31.38 -21.16
CA ASN A 286 -0.69 29.96 -20.94
C ASN A 286 0.15 29.16 -21.95
N THR A 287 1.35 28.74 -21.52
CA THR A 287 2.26 27.93 -22.33
C THR A 287 2.07 26.44 -22.10
N TRP A 288 1.10 26.04 -21.24
CA TRP A 288 0.88 24.64 -20.93
C TRP A 288 0.44 23.87 -22.19
N ARG A 289 1.12 22.79 -22.45
CA ARG A 289 0.77 21.77 -23.46
C ARG A 289 1.01 20.41 -22.84
N TRP A 290 0.08 19.50 -23.07
CA TRP A 290 0.29 18.09 -22.70
C TRP A 290 1.49 17.52 -23.47
N SER A 291 2.32 16.73 -22.81
CA SER A 291 3.42 16.01 -23.39
C SER A 291 3.51 14.60 -22.78
N ALA A 292 4.11 13.65 -23.51
CA ALA A 292 4.13 12.24 -23.10
C ALA A 292 4.93 11.99 -21.81
N ASP A 293 5.80 12.92 -21.42
CA ASP A 293 6.55 12.90 -20.16
C ASP A 293 5.71 13.22 -18.92
N MET A 294 4.46 13.67 -19.12
CA MET A 294 3.48 13.85 -18.03
C MET A 294 2.78 12.55 -17.62
N ALA A 295 2.95 11.48 -18.39
CA ALA A 295 2.41 10.17 -18.09
C ALA A 295 3.51 9.21 -17.64
N LEU A 296 3.27 8.48 -16.54
CA LEU A 296 4.19 7.42 -16.09
C LEU A 296 4.09 6.19 -16.99
N SER A 297 2.87 5.73 -17.24
CA SER A 297 2.54 4.62 -18.14
C SER A 297 1.08 4.75 -18.58
N GLY A 298 0.66 3.97 -19.58
CA GLY A 298 -0.74 3.89 -19.99
C GLY A 298 -1.68 3.25 -18.95
N GLU A 299 -1.14 2.74 -17.86
CA GLU A 299 -1.87 1.97 -16.85
C GLU A 299 -2.56 2.85 -15.79
N GLN A 300 -2.28 4.15 -15.74
CA GLN A 300 -2.79 5.05 -14.69
C GLN A 300 -4.31 5.04 -14.56
N THR A 301 -5.04 5.12 -15.68
CA THR A 301 -6.51 5.13 -15.66
C THR A 301 -7.06 3.80 -15.19
N VAL A 302 -6.46 2.69 -15.66
CA VAL A 302 -6.86 1.33 -15.26
C VAL A 302 -6.62 1.13 -13.77
N LEU A 303 -5.45 1.51 -13.26
CA LEU A 303 -5.14 1.39 -11.84
C LEU A 303 -6.07 2.25 -10.97
N THR A 304 -6.37 3.47 -11.38
CA THR A 304 -7.29 4.35 -10.63
C THR A 304 -8.69 3.75 -10.56
N GLN A 305 -9.17 3.15 -11.64
CA GLN A 305 -10.44 2.41 -11.63
C GLN A 305 -10.39 1.18 -10.72
N GLN A 306 -9.31 0.42 -10.75
CA GLN A 306 -9.12 -0.73 -9.86
C GLN A 306 -9.13 -0.31 -8.39
N LEU A 307 -8.41 0.77 -8.03
CA LEU A 307 -8.44 1.33 -6.69
C LEU A 307 -9.85 1.75 -6.25
N GLY A 308 -10.61 2.38 -7.14
CA GLY A 308 -11.99 2.82 -6.86
C GLY A 308 -12.99 1.68 -6.77
N ASN A 309 -12.72 0.54 -7.40
CA ASN A 309 -13.58 -0.64 -7.38
C ASN A 309 -13.25 -1.62 -6.25
N ASN A 310 -12.15 -1.41 -5.53
CA ASN A 310 -11.83 -2.22 -4.36
C ASN A 310 -12.89 -2.04 -3.26
N GLY A 311 -13.06 -3.09 -2.46
CA GLY A 311 -13.70 -3.00 -1.14
C GLY A 311 -12.63 -2.93 -0.07
N ILE A 312 -13.00 -2.53 1.14
CA ILE A 312 -12.16 -2.69 2.33
C ILE A 312 -12.26 -4.15 2.74
N ASP A 313 -11.16 -4.87 2.76
CA ASP A 313 -11.12 -6.31 2.98
C ASP A 313 -10.03 -6.75 3.96
N THR A 314 -9.83 -8.06 4.05
CA THR A 314 -8.84 -8.67 4.94
C THR A 314 -7.40 -8.24 4.64
N LEU A 315 -7.06 -7.98 3.37
CA LEU A 315 -5.74 -7.47 3.02
C LEU A 315 -5.52 -6.07 3.59
N ASP A 316 -6.56 -5.20 3.55
CA ASP A 316 -6.46 -3.87 4.14
C ASP A 316 -6.08 -3.95 5.61
N TYR A 317 -6.91 -4.57 6.43
CA TYR A 317 -6.71 -4.50 7.88
C TYR A 317 -5.69 -5.49 8.42
N LEU A 318 -5.37 -6.59 7.77
CA LEU A 318 -4.36 -7.55 8.25
C LEU A 318 -3.00 -7.46 7.55
N ALA A 319 -2.98 -7.14 6.23
CA ALA A 319 -1.71 -7.01 5.55
C ALA A 319 -1.14 -5.59 5.62
N PHE A 320 -1.97 -4.54 5.44
CA PHE A 320 -1.47 -3.17 5.35
C PHE A 320 -1.61 -2.39 6.66
N TRP A 321 -2.82 -2.26 7.22
CA TRP A 321 -3.04 -1.42 8.41
C TRP A 321 -2.37 -1.99 9.65
N LYS A 322 -2.54 -3.29 9.93
CA LYS A 322 -1.90 -3.95 11.07
C LYS A 322 -0.39 -3.85 11.01
N THR A 323 0.20 -4.16 9.86
CA THR A 323 1.65 -4.13 9.72
C THR A 323 2.21 -2.71 9.80
N PHE A 324 1.48 -1.71 9.29
CA PHE A 324 1.82 -0.31 9.48
C PHE A 324 1.72 0.11 10.95
N ASP A 325 0.63 -0.22 11.66
CA ASP A 325 0.45 0.13 13.08
C ASP A 325 1.62 -0.42 13.92
N MET A 326 1.97 -1.69 13.74
CA MET A 326 3.08 -2.32 14.44
C MET A 326 4.43 -1.72 14.06
N ALA A 327 4.63 -1.41 12.77
CA ALA A 327 5.85 -0.80 12.28
C ALA A 327 6.03 0.63 12.79
N ALA A 328 4.97 1.43 12.82
CA ALA A 328 4.99 2.80 13.33
C ALA A 328 5.28 2.82 14.85
N GLU A 329 4.63 1.95 15.62
CA GLU A 329 4.92 1.79 17.04
C GLU A 329 6.40 1.42 17.28
N ALA A 330 6.92 0.44 16.54
CA ALA A 330 8.31 0.03 16.64
C ALA A 330 9.28 1.15 16.25
N ALA A 331 9.02 1.85 15.14
CA ALA A 331 9.85 2.93 14.65
C ALA A 331 9.90 4.12 15.63
N PHE A 332 8.76 4.52 16.17
CA PHE A 332 8.66 5.61 17.16
C PHE A 332 9.29 5.25 18.51
N ALA A 333 9.34 3.96 18.84
CA ALA A 333 10.06 3.44 20.00
C ALA A 333 11.55 3.15 19.73
N GLY A 334 12.06 3.44 18.52
CA GLY A 334 13.45 3.18 18.13
C GLY A 334 13.81 1.71 17.97
N LYS A 335 12.81 0.81 17.87
CA LYS A 335 13.03 -0.63 17.67
C LYS A 335 13.39 -0.97 16.22
N ASP A 336 14.08 -2.07 16.04
CA ASP A 336 14.50 -2.55 14.71
C ASP A 336 13.45 -3.41 14.00
N ALA A 337 13.53 -3.49 12.67
CA ALA A 337 12.71 -4.36 11.84
C ALA A 337 12.88 -5.85 12.17
N ALA A 338 14.06 -6.24 12.66
CA ALA A 338 14.34 -7.60 13.10
C ALA A 338 13.43 -8.05 14.27
N ALA A 339 12.99 -7.13 15.13
CA ALA A 339 12.03 -7.44 16.18
C ALA A 339 10.65 -7.72 15.61
N LEU A 340 10.21 -6.92 14.60
CA LEU A 340 8.95 -7.12 13.89
C LEU A 340 8.94 -8.46 13.12
N ALA A 341 10.01 -8.76 12.39
CA ALA A 341 10.10 -9.99 11.60
C ALA A 341 10.02 -11.27 12.45
N ARG A 342 10.38 -11.18 13.75
CA ARG A 342 10.28 -12.29 14.72
C ARG A 342 8.94 -12.37 15.44
N ASP A 343 8.12 -11.32 15.38
CA ASP A 343 6.79 -11.33 15.99
C ASP A 343 5.80 -12.10 15.09
N PRO A 344 5.30 -13.28 15.52
CA PRO A 344 4.37 -14.05 14.73
C PRO A 344 3.08 -13.27 14.39
N LYS A 345 2.66 -12.32 15.23
CA LYS A 345 1.48 -11.48 14.98
C LYS A 345 1.68 -10.55 13.78
N PHE A 346 2.93 -10.16 13.49
CA PHE A 346 3.24 -9.25 12.40
C PHE A 346 2.90 -9.85 11.02
N ILE A 347 3.15 -11.15 10.85
CA ILE A 347 2.93 -11.87 9.59
C ILE A 347 1.63 -12.68 9.56
N ASP A 348 0.93 -12.81 10.69
CA ASP A 348 -0.31 -13.57 10.79
C ASP A 348 -1.44 -12.87 10.03
N MET A 349 -2.24 -13.64 9.28
CA MET A 349 -3.38 -13.14 8.51
C MET A 349 -4.73 -13.70 9.03
N GLY A 350 -4.71 -14.35 10.21
CA GLY A 350 -5.90 -14.95 10.81
C GLY A 350 -6.30 -16.27 10.18
N THR A 351 -7.58 -16.63 10.33
CA THR A 351 -8.14 -17.89 9.87
C THR A 351 -9.43 -17.67 9.11
N TRP A 352 -9.68 -18.46 8.08
CA TRP A 352 -10.95 -18.52 7.40
C TRP A 352 -12.05 -19.01 8.34
N SER A 353 -13.32 -18.76 8.02
CA SER A 353 -14.44 -19.12 8.89
C SER A 353 -14.59 -20.61 9.20
N ASP A 354 -13.98 -21.48 8.41
CA ASP A 354 -13.90 -22.93 8.61
C ASP A 354 -12.68 -23.38 9.47
N GLY A 355 -11.89 -22.42 9.97
CA GLY A 355 -10.70 -22.65 10.79
C GLY A 355 -9.40 -22.87 9.99
N TRP A 356 -9.44 -22.84 8.66
CA TRP A 356 -8.21 -22.93 7.85
C TRP A 356 -7.37 -21.66 8.00
N PRO A 357 -6.04 -21.76 8.21
CA PRO A 357 -5.21 -20.58 8.35
C PRO A 357 -5.09 -19.83 7.02
N VAL A 358 -5.26 -18.51 7.05
CA VAL A 358 -4.98 -17.65 5.91
C VAL A 358 -3.48 -17.66 5.61
N ARG A 359 -3.13 -17.60 4.34
CA ARG A 359 -1.74 -17.51 3.88
C ARG A 359 -1.04 -16.33 4.53
N ARG A 360 0.00 -16.63 5.34
CA ARG A 360 0.76 -15.61 6.07
C ARG A 360 1.54 -14.70 5.14
N LEU A 361 1.80 -13.47 5.60
CA LEU A 361 2.77 -12.59 4.96
C LEU A 361 4.16 -13.21 5.05
N SER A 362 4.99 -12.98 4.04
CA SER A 362 6.42 -13.26 4.18
C SER A 362 7.17 -11.99 4.57
N ALA A 363 8.13 -12.12 5.49
CA ALA A 363 8.98 -11.04 5.93
C ALA A 363 10.45 -11.49 5.78
N GLN A 364 11.25 -10.74 5.03
CA GLN A 364 12.62 -11.08 4.70
C GLN A 364 13.53 -9.88 5.01
N MET A 365 14.54 -10.10 5.84
CA MET A 365 15.61 -9.15 6.05
C MET A 365 16.55 -9.13 4.83
N PRO A 366 17.09 -7.98 4.43
CA PRO A 366 18.17 -7.96 3.45
C PRO A 366 19.35 -8.77 4.00
N LYS A 367 20.00 -9.56 3.13
CA LYS A 367 21.25 -10.23 3.51
C LYS A 367 22.27 -9.15 3.86
N GLY A 368 22.86 -9.24 5.04
CA GLY A 368 23.95 -8.34 5.45
C GLY A 368 25.08 -8.37 4.41
N GLN A 369 25.70 -7.25 4.15
CA GLN A 369 26.94 -7.20 3.37
C GLN A 369 28.02 -7.94 4.18
N GLY A 370 28.19 -9.23 3.94
CA GLY A 370 29.21 -10.01 4.66
C GLY A 370 28.92 -11.50 4.85
N GLY A 371 28.11 -12.13 4.02
CA GLY A 371 27.92 -13.56 4.08
C GLY A 371 27.31 -14.11 2.80
N GLU A 372 28.13 -14.70 1.93
CA GLU A 372 27.66 -15.61 0.89
C GLU A 372 27.10 -16.88 1.54
N GLU A 373 25.86 -16.86 1.96
CA GLU A 373 25.14 -18.08 2.24
C GLU A 373 24.63 -18.61 0.90
N LYS A 374 25.27 -19.65 0.39
CA LYS A 374 24.79 -20.38 -0.78
C LYS A 374 23.33 -20.76 -0.53
N PRO A 375 22.42 -20.55 -1.51
CA PRO A 375 21.04 -21.00 -1.36
C PRO A 375 21.07 -22.53 -1.14
N GLU A 376 20.51 -22.99 -0.03
CA GLU A 376 20.21 -24.40 0.12
C GLU A 376 19.33 -24.84 -1.05
N PRO A 377 19.69 -25.89 -1.77
CA PRO A 377 18.86 -26.44 -2.80
C PRO A 377 17.58 -26.96 -2.13
N GLY A 378 16.47 -26.28 -2.35
CA GLY A 378 15.15 -26.72 -1.93
C GLY A 378 14.94 -28.17 -2.38
N PRO A 379 14.10 -28.96 -1.67
CA PRO A 379 13.90 -30.36 -1.97
C PRO A 379 13.49 -30.51 -3.43
N ARG A 380 14.41 -31.01 -4.25
CA ARG A 380 14.12 -31.42 -5.62
C ARG A 380 13.06 -32.50 -5.55
N ARG A 381 11.81 -32.22 -5.86
CA ARG A 381 10.84 -33.20 -6.23
C ARG A 381 11.42 -33.94 -7.43
N ARG A 382 11.99 -35.10 -7.19
CA ARG A 382 12.26 -36.08 -8.27
C ARG A 382 10.88 -36.50 -8.79
N LEU A 383 10.48 -35.94 -9.93
CA LEU A 383 9.49 -36.61 -10.76
C LEU A 383 10.14 -37.92 -11.20
N ASN A 384 9.81 -39.01 -10.54
CA ASN A 384 10.10 -40.35 -11.03
C ASN A 384 9.14 -40.61 -12.20
N LEU A 385 9.50 -40.09 -13.36
CA LEU A 385 8.92 -40.52 -14.63
C LEU A 385 9.67 -41.78 -15.04
N THR A 386 8.96 -42.88 -15.09
CA THR A 386 9.49 -44.13 -15.63
C THR A 386 9.79 -43.96 -17.13
N PRO A 387 10.84 -44.60 -17.68
CA PRO A 387 11.24 -44.44 -19.08
C PRO A 387 10.19 -44.79 -20.14
N SER A 388 9.08 -45.43 -19.77
CA SER A 388 8.01 -45.83 -20.68
C SER A 388 7.02 -44.70 -21.04
N GLU A 389 6.91 -43.66 -20.22
CA GLU A 389 5.96 -42.57 -20.49
C GLU A 389 6.50 -41.48 -21.46
N ASN A 390 7.82 -41.46 -21.63
CA ASN A 390 8.44 -40.47 -22.54
C ASN A 390 8.44 -40.87 -24.02
N GLN A 391 8.21 -42.16 -24.33
CA GLN A 391 8.16 -42.63 -25.71
C GLN A 391 6.75 -42.58 -26.33
N GLN A 392 5.68 -42.62 -25.52
CA GLN A 392 4.32 -42.49 -26.01
C GLN A 392 3.92 -41.10 -26.38
N ASN A 393 4.42 -40.09 -25.68
CA ASN A 393 4.09 -38.66 -25.99
C ASN A 393 4.83 -38.11 -27.23
N LEU A 394 5.94 -38.75 -27.66
CA LEU A 394 6.65 -38.30 -28.86
C LEU A 394 6.03 -38.87 -30.15
N SER A 395 5.43 -40.06 -30.10
CA SER A 395 4.76 -40.67 -31.25
C SER A 395 3.42 -40.03 -31.56
N ASP A 396 2.69 -39.53 -30.56
CA ASP A 396 1.42 -38.81 -30.74
C ASP A 396 1.60 -37.43 -31.28
N PHE A 397 2.77 -36.78 -31.05
CA PHE A 397 3.07 -35.44 -31.55
C PHE A 397 3.56 -35.45 -33.04
N LEU A 398 4.15 -36.56 -33.49
CA LEU A 398 4.67 -36.66 -34.85
C LEU A 398 3.67 -37.32 -35.84
N GLY A 399 2.58 -37.93 -35.37
CA GLY A 399 1.57 -38.61 -36.19
C GLY A 399 0.45 -37.74 -36.77
N LYS A 400 0.45 -36.43 -36.52
CA LYS A 400 -0.60 -35.50 -37.01
C LYS A 400 -0.11 -34.51 -38.08
N ARG A 401 0.89 -34.87 -38.86
CA ARG A 401 1.26 -34.14 -40.09
C ARG A 401 1.51 -35.14 -41.23
N SER A 402 0.45 -35.61 -41.84
CA SER A 402 0.40 -36.13 -43.18
C SER A 402 -1.00 -35.85 -43.75
#